data_c5bc538254ae4be1c0d809079a6ff36d
#
_entry.id   c5bc538254ae4be1c0d809079a6ff36d
#
_cell.length_a   1.000
_cell.length_b   1.000
_cell.length_c   1.000
_cell.angle_alpha   90.00
_cell.angle_beta   90.00
_cell.angle_gamma   90.00
#
_symmetry.space_group_name_H-M   'P 1'
#
loop_
_entity.id
_entity.type
_entity.pdbx_description
1 polymer ?
#
loop_
_entity_poly.entity_id
_entity_poly.type
_entity_poly.pdbx_seq_one_letter_code
_entity_poly.pdbx_strand_id
1 'polypeptide(L)'
;MSPLDANLSTADAGARDIDVFRVDADDGSGREYRLASYFQPIFSLAHRRPVAYEALIRGTDREGRVYLPAELLAQAPAGVARMQLDRQCRALHVRSFRRLRDEVSWLFLNVDPHIAVQGHRFGSFAQMLEESGLSPHRVAVELIEKIGRAHV
;
A
#
# COMPACT_ATOMS: atom_id res chain seq x y z
N MET A 1 31.76 -8.54 -7.15
CA MET A 1 30.30 -8.67 -7.31
C MET A 1 29.73 -9.17 -6.00
N SER A 2 29.01 -8.31 -5.30
CA SER A 2 28.42 -8.62 -4.00
C SER A 2 27.15 -9.46 -4.19
N PRO A 3 26.87 -10.45 -3.32
CA PRO A 3 25.65 -11.26 -3.43
C PRO A 3 24.34 -10.51 -3.13
N LEU A 4 24.40 -9.22 -2.90
CA LEU A 4 23.23 -8.36 -2.58
C LEU A 4 22.52 -7.79 -3.81
N ASP A 5 23.11 -7.92 -5.00
CA ASP A 5 22.52 -7.41 -6.25
C ASP A 5 21.63 -8.43 -6.98
N ALA A 6 21.52 -9.62 -6.45
CA ALA A 6 20.69 -10.68 -7.01
C ALA A 6 19.35 -10.73 -6.26
N ASN A 7 18.35 -10.17 -6.88
CA ASN A 7 16.93 -10.48 -6.71
C ASN A 7 15.97 -9.35 -6.37
N LEU A 8 16.15 -8.20 -7.01
CA LEU A 8 15.00 -7.40 -7.44
C LEU A 8 14.61 -7.79 -8.88
N SER A 9 14.95 -9.01 -9.26
CA SER A 9 14.52 -9.61 -10.51
C SER A 9 13.01 -9.80 -10.46
N THR A 10 12.27 -9.01 -11.23
CA THR A 10 11.33 -9.45 -12.31
C THR A 10 10.82 -10.89 -12.20
N ALA A 11 10.73 -11.46 -11.00
CA ALA A 11 10.01 -12.70 -10.80
C ALA A 11 8.52 -12.37 -10.79
N ASP A 12 7.92 -12.76 -11.88
CA ASP A 12 6.52 -12.82 -12.17
C ASP A 12 5.85 -11.51 -12.60
N ALA A 13 6.01 -11.19 -13.90
CA ALA A 13 5.14 -10.35 -14.68
C ALA A 13 3.74 -10.99 -14.90
N GLY A 14 3.39 -12.02 -14.12
CA GLY A 14 2.06 -12.61 -14.04
C GLY A 14 1.13 -11.64 -13.36
N ALA A 15 0.16 -11.12 -14.11
CA ALA A 15 -1.03 -10.36 -13.74
C ALA A 15 -0.99 -9.71 -12.34
N ARG A 16 -0.23 -8.62 -12.20
CA ARG A 16 -0.31 -7.77 -11.00
C ARG A 16 -1.73 -7.24 -10.87
N ASP A 17 -2.28 -7.27 -9.68
CA ASP A 17 -3.50 -6.54 -9.42
C ASP A 17 -3.22 -5.06 -9.64
N ILE A 18 -3.91 -4.50 -10.61
CA ILE A 18 -3.86 -3.07 -10.91
C ILE A 18 -5.23 -2.52 -10.62
N ASP A 19 -5.27 -1.47 -9.82
CA ASP A 19 -6.48 -0.69 -9.60
C ASP A 19 -6.33 0.69 -10.26
N VAL A 20 -7.41 1.41 -10.43
CA VAL A 20 -7.42 2.74 -11.02
C VAL A 20 -8.04 3.71 -10.03
N PHE A 21 -7.28 4.73 -9.69
CA PHE A 21 -7.76 5.86 -8.91
C PHE A 21 -7.94 7.09 -9.79
N ARG A 22 -9.10 7.71 -9.70
CA ARG A 22 -9.44 8.92 -10.45
C ARG A 22 -9.64 10.08 -9.50
N VAL A 23 -9.11 11.21 -9.88
CA VAL A 23 -9.32 12.50 -9.22
C VAL A 23 -9.98 13.42 -10.24
N ASP A 24 -11.23 13.77 -9.99
CA ASP A 24 -11.91 14.77 -10.80
C ASP A 24 -11.36 16.15 -10.43
N ALA A 25 -10.92 16.90 -11.43
CA ALA A 25 -10.55 18.29 -11.25
C ALA A 25 -11.76 19.19 -11.56
N ASP A 26 -11.84 20.35 -10.89
CA ASP A 26 -12.94 21.31 -11.04
C ASP A 26 -13.11 21.82 -12.48
N ASP A 27 -12.07 21.68 -13.31
CA ASP A 27 -12.04 22.05 -14.73
C ASP A 27 -12.45 20.93 -15.70
N GLY A 28 -12.89 19.77 -15.16
CA GLY A 28 -13.25 18.59 -15.94
C GLY A 28 -12.06 17.79 -16.45
N SER A 29 -10.82 18.19 -16.14
CA SER A 29 -9.63 17.40 -16.42
C SER A 29 -9.39 16.39 -15.28
N GLY A 30 -9.97 15.21 -15.39
CA GLY A 30 -9.73 14.13 -14.43
C GLY A 30 -8.31 13.57 -14.56
N ARG A 31 -7.62 13.42 -13.43
CA ARG A 31 -6.35 12.69 -13.35
C ARG A 31 -6.62 11.23 -13.03
N GLU A 32 -5.89 10.36 -13.68
CA GLU A 32 -6.01 8.92 -13.49
C GLU A 32 -4.66 8.32 -13.14
N TYR A 33 -4.65 7.50 -12.11
CA TYR A 33 -3.46 6.80 -11.64
C TYR A 33 -3.72 5.30 -11.63
N ARG A 34 -2.84 4.54 -12.26
CA ARG A 34 -2.81 3.08 -12.14
C ARG A 34 -2.05 2.73 -10.87
N LEU A 35 -2.72 2.07 -9.93
CA LEU A 35 -2.19 1.69 -8.64
C LEU A 35 -1.63 0.27 -8.71
N ALA A 36 -0.43 0.06 -8.16
CA ALA A 36 0.17 -1.25 -8.00
C ALA A 36 0.77 -1.40 -6.59
N SER A 37 0.60 -2.59 -6.02
CA SER A 37 1.19 -2.95 -4.73
C SER A 37 2.56 -3.59 -4.92
N TYR A 38 3.52 -3.14 -4.12
CA TYR A 38 4.86 -3.72 -4.01
C TYR A 38 5.09 -4.18 -2.59
N PHE A 39 5.92 -5.19 -2.40
CA PHE A 39 6.19 -5.76 -1.09
C PHE A 39 7.69 -5.74 -0.81
N GLN A 40 8.05 -5.06 0.26
CA GLN A 40 9.41 -5.04 0.76
C GLN A 40 9.54 -6.09 1.86
N PRO A 41 10.41 -7.12 1.69
CA PRO A 41 10.54 -8.17 2.68
C PRO A 41 11.28 -7.67 3.92
N ILE A 42 10.79 -8.10 5.08
CA ILE A 42 11.43 -7.91 6.39
C ILE A 42 12.01 -9.26 6.78
N PHE A 43 13.33 -9.32 6.90
CA PHE A 43 14.06 -10.55 7.20
C PHE A 43 14.29 -10.75 8.69
N SER A 44 14.09 -11.97 9.14
CA SER A 44 14.60 -12.42 10.44
C SER A 44 16.04 -12.91 10.28
N LEU A 45 16.96 -12.28 10.99
CA LEU A 45 18.37 -12.70 11.01
C LEU A 45 18.54 -14.11 11.64
N ALA A 46 17.75 -14.39 12.68
CA ALA A 46 17.78 -15.69 13.34
C ALA A 46 17.28 -16.82 12.44
N HIS A 47 16.19 -16.58 11.72
CA HIS A 47 15.57 -17.60 10.85
C HIS A 47 16.11 -17.56 9.42
N ARG A 48 16.89 -16.55 9.06
CA ARG A 48 17.52 -16.36 7.74
C ARG A 48 16.51 -16.41 6.57
N ARG A 49 15.30 -15.89 6.79
CA ARG A 49 14.20 -15.84 5.82
C ARG A 49 13.32 -14.63 6.03
N PRO A 50 12.51 -14.24 5.04
CA PRO A 50 11.47 -13.25 5.26
C PRO A 50 10.47 -13.74 6.31
N VAL A 51 10.04 -12.85 7.19
CA VAL A 51 9.02 -13.11 8.22
C VAL A 51 7.83 -12.17 8.08
N ALA A 52 8.01 -11.09 7.34
CA ALA A 52 6.97 -10.12 7.05
C ALA A 52 7.25 -9.40 5.73
N TYR A 53 6.24 -8.68 5.26
CA TYR A 53 6.33 -7.80 4.10
C TYR A 53 5.67 -6.46 4.41
N GLU A 54 6.36 -5.37 4.12
CA GLU A 54 5.76 -4.04 4.11
C GLU A 54 5.15 -3.79 2.73
N ALA A 55 3.87 -3.43 2.71
CA ALA A 55 3.18 -3.10 1.48
C ALA A 55 3.38 -1.62 1.12
N LEU A 56 3.84 -1.39 -0.09
CA LEU A 56 4.15 -0.07 -0.62
C LEU A 56 3.36 0.19 -1.91
N ILE A 57 2.53 1.23 -1.91
CA ILE A 57 1.78 1.62 -3.10
C ILE A 57 2.68 2.37 -4.09
N ARG A 58 2.42 2.17 -5.38
CA ARG A 58 2.91 3.01 -6.47
C ARG A 58 1.74 3.40 -7.35
N GLY A 59 1.67 4.66 -7.71
CA GLY A 59 0.75 5.17 -8.72
C GLY A 59 1.50 5.50 -9.99
N THR A 60 0.94 5.20 -11.15
CA THR A 60 1.53 5.59 -12.45
C THR A 60 0.47 6.37 -13.22
N ASP A 61 0.79 7.58 -13.66
CA ASP A 61 -0.10 8.38 -14.50
C ASP A 61 -0.10 7.92 -15.96
N ARG A 62 -0.85 8.63 -16.81
CA ARG A 62 -0.98 8.30 -18.25
C ARG A 62 0.31 8.54 -19.02
N GLU A 63 1.16 9.44 -18.52
CA GLU A 63 2.46 9.79 -19.10
C GLU A 63 3.56 8.81 -18.66
N GLY A 64 3.24 7.87 -17.76
CA GLY A 64 4.18 6.87 -17.25
C GLY A 64 5.02 7.34 -16.06
N ARG A 65 4.73 8.52 -15.50
CA ARG A 65 5.39 8.97 -14.28
C ARG A 65 4.93 8.15 -13.08
N VAL A 66 5.90 7.70 -12.28
CA VAL A 66 5.65 6.94 -11.06
C VAL A 66 5.61 7.87 -9.86
N TYR A 67 4.58 7.70 -9.03
CA TYR A 67 4.35 8.42 -7.78
C TYR A 67 4.57 7.49 -6.60
N LEU A 68 5.42 7.91 -5.68
CA LEU A 68 5.63 7.26 -4.39
C LEU A 68 4.43 7.51 -3.44
N PRO A 69 4.30 6.77 -2.33
CA PRO A 69 3.10 6.87 -1.48
C PRO A 69 2.74 8.29 -1.05
N ALA A 70 3.71 9.08 -0.59
CA ALA A 70 3.47 10.45 -0.15
C ALA A 70 3.09 11.37 -1.31
N GLU A 71 3.72 11.21 -2.48
CA GLU A 71 3.42 11.97 -3.69
C GLU A 71 2.03 11.63 -4.20
N LEU A 72 1.66 10.34 -4.19
CA LEU A 72 0.35 9.86 -4.62
C LEU A 72 -0.76 10.40 -3.71
N LEU A 73 -0.58 10.34 -2.39
CA LEU A 73 -1.53 10.90 -1.43
C LEU A 73 -1.71 12.41 -1.59
N ALA A 74 -0.64 13.13 -1.98
CA ALA A 74 -0.72 14.56 -2.25
C ALA A 74 -1.55 14.90 -3.50
N GLN A 75 -1.75 13.95 -4.43
CA GLN A 75 -2.62 14.14 -5.60
C GLN A 75 -4.11 14.07 -5.22
N ALA A 76 -4.46 13.41 -4.14
CA ALA A 76 -5.84 13.32 -3.69
C ALA A 76 -6.20 14.52 -2.80
N PRO A 77 -7.27 15.28 -3.11
CA PRO A 77 -7.79 16.32 -2.23
C PRO A 77 -8.06 15.78 -0.82
N ALA A 78 -7.88 16.64 0.18
CA ALA A 78 -8.20 16.28 1.56
C ALA A 78 -9.68 15.89 1.71
N GLY A 79 -9.98 15.02 2.66
CA GLY A 79 -11.35 14.54 2.91
C GLY A 79 -11.67 13.24 2.17
N VAL A 80 -12.82 13.21 1.49
CA VAL A 80 -13.39 11.96 0.94
C VAL A 80 -12.47 11.30 -0.08
N ALA A 81 -11.89 12.07 -1.01
CA ALA A 81 -11.03 11.51 -2.06
C ALA A 81 -9.78 10.82 -1.48
N ARG A 82 -9.14 11.44 -0.49
CA ARG A 82 -7.96 10.86 0.18
C ARG A 82 -8.32 9.59 0.95
N MET A 83 -9.48 9.56 1.57
CA MET A 83 -9.98 8.38 2.27
C MET A 83 -10.32 7.23 1.30
N GLN A 84 -10.88 7.55 0.15
CA GLN A 84 -11.15 6.56 -0.91
C GLN A 84 -9.84 5.97 -1.44
N LEU A 85 -8.83 6.82 -1.71
CA LEU A 85 -7.52 6.37 -2.13
C LEU A 85 -6.88 5.44 -1.09
N ASP A 86 -6.87 5.82 0.18
CA ASP A 86 -6.33 4.99 1.25
C ASP A 86 -7.04 3.63 1.34
N ARG A 87 -8.37 3.63 1.25
CA ARG A 87 -9.15 2.39 1.23
C ARG A 87 -8.82 1.50 0.03
N GLN A 88 -8.70 2.08 -1.16
CA GLN A 88 -8.31 1.35 -2.37
C GLN A 88 -6.90 0.77 -2.24
N CYS A 89 -5.95 1.53 -1.72
CA CYS A 89 -4.59 1.06 -1.49
C CYS A 89 -4.57 -0.16 -0.56
N ARG A 90 -5.27 -0.09 0.57
CA ARG A 90 -5.35 -1.22 1.51
C ARG A 90 -5.99 -2.46 0.89
N ALA A 91 -7.10 -2.29 0.18
CA ALA A 91 -7.76 -3.39 -0.50
C ALA A 91 -6.85 -4.03 -1.57
N LEU A 92 -6.12 -3.20 -2.33
CA LEU A 92 -5.16 -3.67 -3.33
C LEU A 92 -3.99 -4.42 -2.68
N HIS A 93 -3.44 -3.90 -1.57
CA HIS A 93 -2.37 -4.56 -0.83
C HIS A 93 -2.80 -5.95 -0.35
N VAL A 94 -3.97 -6.06 0.24
CA VAL A 94 -4.50 -7.33 0.74
C VAL A 94 -4.72 -8.33 -0.40
N ARG A 95 -5.36 -7.93 -1.50
CA ARG A 95 -5.56 -8.81 -2.66
C ARG A 95 -4.23 -9.30 -3.24
N SER A 96 -3.29 -8.38 -3.43
CA SER A 96 -1.98 -8.69 -4.00
C SER A 96 -1.16 -9.59 -3.08
N PHE A 97 -1.21 -9.35 -1.75
CA PHE A 97 -0.54 -10.20 -0.77
C PHE A 97 -1.08 -11.63 -0.77
N ARG A 98 -2.38 -11.80 -0.88
CA ARG A 98 -3.01 -13.12 -0.97
C ARG A 98 -2.51 -13.94 -2.17
N ARG A 99 -2.14 -13.29 -3.27
CA ARG A 99 -1.57 -13.97 -4.44
C ARG A 99 -0.17 -14.53 -4.23
N LEU A 100 0.57 -14.02 -3.25
CA LEU A 100 1.88 -14.58 -2.89
C LEU A 100 1.76 -15.98 -2.28
N ARG A 101 0.53 -16.39 -1.87
CA ARG A 101 0.25 -17.69 -1.22
C ARG A 101 1.14 -17.95 -0.01
N ASP A 102 1.63 -16.87 0.62
CA ASP A 102 2.35 -16.93 1.87
C ASP A 102 1.34 -17.02 3.02
N GLU A 103 1.37 -18.12 3.75
CA GLU A 103 0.43 -18.37 4.85
C GLU A 103 1.03 -18.10 6.23
N VAL A 104 2.29 -17.70 6.29
CA VAL A 104 3.07 -17.59 7.54
C VAL A 104 3.49 -16.16 7.84
N SER A 105 3.90 -15.40 6.83
CA SER A 105 4.44 -14.06 7.00
C SER A 105 3.38 -13.03 7.37
N TRP A 106 3.81 -11.99 8.06
CA TRP A 106 2.99 -10.84 8.40
C TRP A 106 2.94 -9.84 7.24
N LEU A 107 1.82 -9.14 7.15
CA LEU A 107 1.65 -8.00 6.27
C LEU A 107 1.63 -6.71 7.09
N PHE A 108 2.54 -5.79 6.77
CA PHE A 108 2.58 -4.45 7.35
C PHE A 108 1.94 -3.46 6.38
N LEU A 109 0.99 -2.67 6.88
CA LEU A 109 0.24 -1.68 6.10
C LEU A 109 0.41 -0.29 6.71
N ASN A 110 0.85 0.64 5.89
CA ASN A 110 0.91 2.04 6.25
C ASN A 110 -0.47 2.69 6.18
N VAL A 111 -0.87 3.40 7.22
CA VAL A 111 -2.15 4.12 7.30
C VAL A 111 -1.89 5.57 7.71
N ASP A 112 -2.58 6.49 7.05
CA ASP A 112 -2.53 7.90 7.43
C ASP A 112 -3.15 8.09 8.84
N PRO A 113 -2.44 8.73 9.79
CA PRO A 113 -2.92 8.93 11.15
C PRO A 113 -4.29 9.63 11.23
N HIS A 114 -4.59 10.55 10.31
CA HIS A 114 -5.88 11.22 10.26
C HIS A 114 -7.04 10.27 9.95
N ILE A 115 -6.75 9.18 9.23
CA ILE A 115 -7.73 8.13 8.93
C ILE A 115 -7.85 7.18 10.12
N ALA A 116 -6.74 6.90 10.78
CA ALA A 116 -6.69 6.04 11.96
C ALA A 116 -7.55 6.57 13.12
N VAL A 117 -7.55 7.88 13.38
CA VAL A 117 -8.29 8.52 14.47
C VAL A 117 -9.82 8.42 14.30
N GLN A 118 -10.32 8.18 13.10
CA GLN A 118 -11.75 8.01 12.84
C GLN A 118 -12.25 6.58 13.15
N GLY A 119 -11.87 6.04 14.25
CA GLY A 119 -11.95 4.70 14.86
C GLY A 119 -13.00 3.69 14.38
N HIS A 120 -14.22 4.11 13.99
CA HIS A 120 -15.26 3.23 13.44
C HIS A 120 -14.92 2.66 12.06
N ARG A 121 -13.87 3.14 11.40
CA ARG A 121 -13.45 2.69 10.07
C ARG A 121 -12.52 1.49 10.11
N PHE A 122 -11.90 1.20 11.24
CA PHE A 122 -11.09 -0.02 11.42
C PHE A 122 -11.96 -1.28 11.48
N GLY A 123 -13.20 -1.19 11.98
CA GLY A 123 -14.14 -2.31 11.94
C GLY A 123 -14.43 -2.78 10.52
N SER A 124 -14.64 -1.86 9.58
CA SER A 124 -14.83 -2.20 8.17
C SER A 124 -13.56 -2.73 7.51
N PHE A 125 -12.38 -2.38 8.02
CA PHE A 125 -11.11 -2.92 7.55
C PHE A 125 -10.89 -4.36 8.03
N ALA A 126 -11.18 -4.66 9.30
CA ALA A 126 -11.14 -6.02 9.84
C ALA A 126 -12.08 -6.95 9.07
N GLN A 127 -13.31 -6.48 8.79
CA GLN A 127 -14.26 -7.22 7.96
C GLN A 127 -13.71 -7.47 6.56
N MET A 128 -13.10 -6.49 5.91
CA MET A 128 -12.48 -6.67 4.59
C MET A 128 -11.35 -7.73 4.63
N LEU A 129 -10.56 -7.79 5.69
CA LEU A 129 -9.53 -8.82 5.87
C LEU A 129 -10.16 -10.21 5.99
N GLU A 130 -11.19 -10.36 6.80
CA GLU A 130 -11.92 -11.61 6.96
C GLU A 130 -12.55 -12.08 5.64
N GLU A 131 -13.23 -11.19 4.93
CA GLU A 131 -13.82 -11.47 3.61
C GLU A 131 -12.76 -11.84 2.56
N SER A 132 -11.56 -11.28 2.66
CA SER A 132 -10.43 -11.64 1.78
C SER A 132 -9.80 -12.98 2.12
N GLY A 133 -10.12 -13.56 3.29
CA GLY A 133 -9.48 -14.76 3.82
C GLY A 133 -8.06 -14.52 4.36
N LEU A 134 -7.68 -13.28 4.63
CA LEU A 134 -6.45 -12.95 5.34
C LEU A 134 -6.76 -12.72 6.81
N SER A 135 -6.17 -13.54 7.68
CA SER A 135 -6.37 -13.40 9.13
C SER A 135 -5.91 -12.03 9.63
N PRO A 136 -6.74 -11.27 10.36
CA PRO A 136 -6.34 -10.02 10.99
C PRO A 136 -5.13 -10.17 11.92
N HIS A 137 -4.90 -11.35 12.49
CA HIS A 137 -3.74 -11.64 13.34
C HIS A 137 -2.40 -11.62 12.59
N ARG A 138 -2.44 -11.58 11.28
CA ARG A 138 -1.25 -11.51 10.43
C ARG A 138 -1.04 -10.13 9.81
N VAL A 139 -1.83 -9.14 10.21
CA VAL A 139 -1.76 -7.78 9.68
C VAL A 139 -1.36 -6.82 10.79
N ALA A 140 -0.30 -6.08 10.56
CA ALA A 140 0.12 -4.97 11.40
C ALA A 140 -0.15 -3.65 10.67
N VAL A 141 -0.72 -2.69 11.39
CA VAL A 141 -0.95 -1.34 10.86
C VAL A 141 0.13 -0.42 11.44
N GLU A 142 0.85 0.24 10.56
CA GLU A 142 1.83 1.26 10.92
C GLU A 142 1.24 2.66 10.71
N LEU A 143 1.34 3.51 11.72
CA LEU A 143 0.95 4.91 11.62
C LEU A 143 2.17 5.74 11.25
N ILE A 144 2.12 6.37 10.08
CA ILE A 144 3.22 7.22 9.63
C ILE A 144 3.07 8.60 10.27
N GLU A 145 3.91 8.92 11.25
CA GLU A 145 4.04 10.29 11.71
C GLU A 145 4.60 11.16 10.58
N LYS A 146 3.83 12.18 10.18
CA LYS A 146 4.40 13.26 9.39
C LYS A 146 5.30 14.07 10.32
N ILE A 147 6.61 13.81 10.26
CA ILE A 147 7.59 14.70 10.87
C ILE A 147 7.41 16.06 10.16
N GLY A 148 6.73 17.00 10.85
CA GLY A 148 6.63 18.37 10.42
C GLY A 148 8.05 18.86 10.17
N ARG A 149 8.33 19.46 9.01
CA ARG A 149 9.57 20.19 8.83
C ARG A 149 9.61 21.25 9.91
N ALA A 150 10.48 21.07 10.88
CA ALA A 150 10.85 22.15 11.76
C ALA A 150 11.38 23.28 10.85
N HIS A 151 10.66 24.37 10.78
CA HIS A 151 11.24 25.61 10.25
C HIS A 151 12.31 26.04 11.24
N VAL A 152 13.55 25.84 10.84
CA VAL A 152 14.70 26.51 11.43
C VAL A 152 14.77 27.90 10.83
#